data_40fb99636a568eb1d81c924e4b1d53a4
#
_entry.id   40fb99636a568eb1d81c924e4b1d53a4
#
_cell.length_a   1.000
_cell.length_b   1.000
_cell.length_c   1.000
_cell.angle_alpha   90.00
_cell.angle_beta   90.00
_cell.angle_gamma   90.00
#
_symmetry.space_group_name_H-M   'P 1'
#
loop_
_entity.id
_entity.type
_entity.pdbx_description
1 polymer ?
#
loop_
_entity_poly.entity_id
_entity_poly.type
_entity_poly.pdbx_seq_one_letter_code
_entity_poly.pdbx_strand_id
1 'polypeptide(L)'
;MFDRANIPWDHTVEMFEAGPGIVVKLREMTLRKAIECFRDMPDDVRLGYGVGVHDAFLTTINGRPAAVGFLNASTLTEMIELLPAE
;
A
#
# COMPACT_ATOMS: atom_id res chain seq x y z
N MET A 1 1.70 11.27 -7.73
CA MET A 1 2.40 9.98 -7.80
C MET A 1 3.57 9.97 -6.82
N PHE A 2 3.81 8.85 -6.15
CA PHE A 2 4.93 8.72 -5.21
C PHE A 2 6.28 8.79 -5.91
N ASP A 3 7.23 9.46 -5.27
CA ASP A 3 8.62 9.49 -5.75
C ASP A 3 9.33 8.21 -5.30
N ARG A 4 9.80 7.44 -6.26
CA ARG A 4 10.39 6.11 -6.02
C ARG A 4 11.47 6.11 -4.93
N ALA A 5 12.32 7.13 -4.90
CA ALA A 5 13.45 7.20 -3.96
C ALA A 5 13.02 7.38 -2.50
N ASN A 6 11.79 7.81 -2.24
CA ASN A 6 11.31 8.15 -0.90
C ASN A 6 10.27 7.18 -0.35
N ILE A 7 10.12 6.02 -0.96
CA ILE A 7 9.16 5.01 -0.49
C ILE A 7 9.83 4.10 0.54
N PRO A 8 9.32 4.07 1.80
CA PRO A 8 9.91 3.24 2.85
C PRO A 8 9.43 1.79 2.75
N TRP A 9 10.02 1.04 1.85
CA TRP A 9 9.60 -0.35 1.55
C TRP A 9 9.60 -1.29 2.75
N ASP A 10 10.46 -1.04 3.75
CA ASP A 10 10.55 -1.88 4.94
C ASP A 10 9.63 -1.44 6.08
N HIS A 11 8.83 -0.40 5.86
CA HIS A 11 7.90 0.09 6.87
C HIS A 11 6.80 -0.93 7.13
N THR A 12 6.46 -1.15 8.40
CA THR A 12 5.40 -2.08 8.77
C THR A 12 4.02 -1.51 8.47
N VAL A 13 3.20 -2.29 7.78
CA VAL A 13 1.84 -1.91 7.40
C VAL A 13 0.89 -3.06 7.71
N GLU A 14 -0.42 -2.78 7.65
CA GLU A 14 -1.47 -3.77 7.86
C GLU A 14 -2.34 -3.85 6.61
N MET A 15 -2.55 -5.06 6.11
CA MET A 15 -3.45 -5.26 4.98
C MET A 15 -4.87 -5.48 5.47
N PHE A 16 -5.84 -4.82 4.85
CA PHE A 16 -7.26 -4.95 5.17
C PHE A 16 -8.04 -5.45 3.96
N GLU A 17 -9.07 -6.25 4.25
CA GLU A 17 -10.06 -6.63 3.26
C GLU A 17 -11.39 -5.95 3.64
N ALA A 18 -11.96 -5.20 2.72
CA ALA A 18 -13.24 -4.54 2.90
C ALA A 18 -14.34 -5.36 2.23
N GLY A 19 -15.32 -5.83 3.00
CA GLY A 19 -16.54 -6.45 2.50
C GLY A 19 -17.75 -5.58 2.81
N PRO A 20 -18.97 -6.00 2.42
CA PRO A 20 -20.18 -5.25 2.70
C PRO A 20 -20.40 -5.06 4.21
N GLY A 21 -20.18 -3.83 4.69
CA GLY A 21 -20.36 -3.49 6.10
C GLY A 21 -19.25 -3.96 7.03
N ILE A 22 -18.18 -4.55 6.51
CA ILE A 22 -17.10 -5.13 7.33
C ILE A 22 -15.75 -4.74 6.74
N VAL A 23 -14.82 -4.38 7.64
CA VAL A 23 -13.40 -4.23 7.30
C VAL A 23 -12.63 -5.19 8.18
N VAL A 24 -11.92 -6.13 7.57
CA VAL A 24 -11.18 -7.15 8.29
C VAL A 24 -9.68 -6.94 8.11
N LYS A 25 -8.96 -6.83 9.22
CA LYS A 25 -7.50 -6.82 9.23
C LYS A 25 -7.01 -8.24 8.96
N LEU A 26 -6.19 -8.40 7.92
CA LEU A 26 -5.65 -9.71 7.57
C LEU A 26 -4.35 -10.00 8.32
N ARG A 27 -3.34 -9.14 8.18
CA ARG A 27 -2.07 -9.32 8.90
C ARG A 27 -1.15 -8.12 8.72
N GLU A 28 -0.11 -8.08 9.54
CA GLU A 28 0.97 -7.12 9.40
C GLU A 28 2.04 -7.65 8.47
N MET A 29 2.68 -6.76 7.73
CA MET A 29 3.77 -7.09 6.82
C MET A 29 4.54 -5.82 6.46
N THR A 30 5.65 -5.94 5.75
CA THR A 30 6.33 -4.76 5.22
C THR A 30 5.52 -4.17 4.07
N LEU A 31 5.70 -2.88 3.81
CA LEU A 31 5.05 -2.22 2.68
C LEU A 31 5.36 -2.94 1.37
N ARG A 32 6.62 -3.32 1.15
CA ARG A 32 7.02 -4.08 -0.04
C ARG A 32 6.21 -5.36 -0.19
N LYS A 33 6.10 -6.14 0.89
CA LYS A 33 5.37 -7.40 0.86
C LYS A 33 3.89 -7.19 0.58
N ALA A 34 3.29 -6.15 1.16
CA ALA A 34 1.89 -5.81 0.92
C ALA A 34 1.65 -5.48 -0.55
N ILE A 35 2.52 -4.68 -1.18
CA ILE A 35 2.40 -4.34 -2.59
C ILE A 35 2.59 -5.58 -3.48
N GLU A 36 3.54 -6.46 -3.14
CA GLU A 36 3.74 -7.70 -3.87
C GLU A 36 2.51 -8.61 -3.79
N CYS A 37 1.92 -8.75 -2.61
CA CYS A 37 0.68 -9.51 -2.43
C CYS A 37 -0.47 -8.91 -3.25
N PHE A 38 -0.60 -7.59 -3.24
CA PHE A 38 -1.63 -6.89 -4.01
C PHE A 38 -1.43 -7.10 -5.51
N ARG A 39 -0.18 -7.06 -5.98
CA ARG A 39 0.16 -7.30 -7.38
C ARG A 39 -0.30 -8.68 -7.84
N ASP A 40 -0.18 -9.69 -6.98
CA ASP A 40 -0.51 -11.08 -7.31
C ASP A 40 -2.01 -11.37 -7.26
N MET A 41 -2.83 -10.42 -6.83
CA MET A 41 -4.28 -10.57 -6.81
C MET A 41 -4.90 -10.31 -8.19
N PRO A 42 -6.00 -11.02 -8.55
CA PRO A 42 -6.79 -10.68 -9.74
C PRO A 42 -7.37 -9.27 -9.65
N ASP A 43 -7.55 -8.61 -10.78
CA ASP A 43 -8.01 -7.22 -10.82
C ASP A 43 -9.36 -7.00 -10.13
N ASP A 44 -10.28 -7.95 -10.25
CA ASP A 44 -11.61 -7.87 -9.64
C ASP A 44 -11.56 -8.01 -8.11
N VAL A 45 -10.51 -8.66 -7.59
CA VAL A 45 -10.32 -8.85 -6.15
C VAL A 45 -9.66 -7.62 -5.52
N ARG A 46 -8.75 -6.96 -6.23
CA ARG A 46 -7.96 -5.82 -5.71
C ARG A 46 -8.80 -4.70 -5.12
N LEU A 47 -9.97 -4.43 -5.70
CA LEU A 47 -10.82 -3.32 -5.26
C LEU A 47 -11.33 -3.47 -3.83
N GLY A 48 -11.33 -4.69 -3.29
CA GLY A 48 -11.75 -4.98 -1.93
C GLY A 48 -10.63 -4.87 -0.88
N TYR A 49 -9.42 -4.49 -1.28
CA TYR A 49 -8.27 -4.48 -0.37
C TYR A 49 -7.72 -3.07 -0.19
N GLY A 50 -7.12 -2.84 0.97
CA GLY A 50 -6.43 -1.61 1.28
C GLY A 50 -5.32 -1.88 2.26
N VAL A 51 -4.41 -0.92 2.42
CA VAL A 51 -3.28 -1.03 3.33
C VAL A 51 -3.33 0.12 4.32
N GLY A 52 -3.43 -0.20 5.61
CA GLY A 52 -3.32 0.76 6.69
C GLY A 52 -1.89 0.86 7.16
N VAL A 53 -1.42 2.07 7.40
CA VAL A 53 -0.08 2.32 7.93
C VAL A 53 -0.22 2.62 9.41
N HIS A 54 0.31 1.72 10.24
CA HIS A 54 0.16 1.81 11.69
C HIS A 54 0.77 3.11 12.23
N ASP A 55 1.99 3.40 11.81
CA ASP A 55 2.64 4.69 12.07
C ASP A 55 2.80 5.39 10.74
N ALA A 56 2.04 6.47 10.52
CA ALA A 56 2.11 7.21 9.26
C ALA A 56 3.56 7.53 8.91
N PHE A 57 3.96 7.25 7.68
CA PHE A 57 5.29 7.60 7.23
C PHE A 57 5.29 8.85 6.38
N LEU A 58 6.42 9.55 6.36
CA LEU A 58 6.62 10.70 5.50
C LEU A 58 7.24 10.26 4.18
N THR A 59 6.70 10.75 3.10
CA THR A 59 7.22 10.48 1.76
C THR A 59 7.08 11.73 0.90
N THR A 60 7.44 11.63 -0.36
CA THR A 60 7.30 12.72 -1.31
C THR A 60 6.37 12.28 -2.43
N ILE A 61 5.35 13.08 -2.72
CA ILE A 61 4.41 12.85 -3.80
C ILE A 61 4.45 14.08 -4.71
N ASN A 62 4.85 13.90 -5.96
CA ASN A 62 5.00 14.98 -6.95
C ASN A 62 5.89 16.11 -6.42
N GLY A 63 6.97 15.75 -5.72
CA GLY A 63 7.92 16.70 -5.16
C GLY A 63 7.48 17.38 -3.88
N ARG A 64 6.35 17.00 -3.30
CA ARG A 64 5.81 17.60 -2.06
C ARG A 64 5.82 16.60 -0.91
N PRO A 65 6.22 17.03 0.30
CA PRO A 65 6.13 16.15 1.47
C PRO A 65 4.69 15.77 1.77
N ALA A 66 4.48 14.51 2.14
CA ALA A 66 3.17 14.01 2.51
C ALA A 66 3.30 12.96 3.61
N ALA A 67 2.31 12.91 4.50
CA ALA A 67 2.20 11.85 5.50
C ALA A 67 1.17 10.83 5.00
N VAL A 68 1.52 9.55 5.07
CA VAL A 68 0.68 8.46 4.55
C VAL A 68 0.23 7.57 5.69
N GLY A 69 -1.08 7.52 5.92
CA GLY A 69 -1.68 6.64 6.93
C GLY A 69 -2.56 5.54 6.35
N PHE A 70 -2.91 5.64 5.08
CA PHE A 70 -3.72 4.63 4.41
C PHE A 70 -3.47 4.65 2.90
N LEU A 71 -3.47 3.47 2.29
CA LEU A 71 -3.27 3.30 0.86
C LEU A 71 -4.49 2.55 0.29
N ASN A 72 -5.26 3.20 -0.56
CA ASN A 72 -6.40 2.56 -1.22
C ASN A 72 -5.95 1.76 -2.45
N ALA A 73 -6.86 0.99 -3.04
CA ALA A 73 -6.55 0.13 -4.17
C ALA A 73 -5.96 0.90 -5.37
N SER A 74 -6.45 2.10 -5.63
CA SER A 74 -5.95 2.93 -6.72
C SER A 74 -4.48 3.31 -6.51
N THR A 75 -4.14 3.73 -5.29
CA THR A 75 -2.76 4.09 -4.92
C THR A 75 -1.85 2.87 -4.95
N LEU A 76 -2.32 1.72 -4.44
CA LEU A 76 -1.56 0.48 -4.46
C LEU A 76 -1.24 0.05 -5.89
N THR A 77 -2.18 0.23 -6.82
CA THR A 77 -1.97 -0.10 -8.23
C THR A 77 -0.83 0.75 -8.82
N GLU A 78 -0.79 2.03 -8.51
CA GLU A 78 0.33 2.89 -8.93
C GLU A 78 1.66 2.43 -8.34
N MET A 79 1.66 2.01 -7.08
CA MET A 79 2.89 1.59 -6.39
C MET A 79 3.48 0.28 -6.92
N ILE A 80 2.67 -0.56 -7.55
CA ILE A 80 3.18 -1.80 -8.16
C ILE A 80 4.31 -1.49 -9.15
N GLU A 81 4.16 -0.45 -9.95
CA GLU A 81 5.16 -0.06 -10.94
C GLU A 81 6.43 0.50 -10.31
N LEU A 82 6.35 0.89 -9.03
CA LEU A 82 7.48 1.47 -8.30
C LEU A 82 8.26 0.42 -7.50
N LEU A 83 7.81 -0.83 -7.46
CA LEU A 83 8.50 -1.89 -6.73
C LEU A 83 9.94 -2.01 -7.21
N PRO A 84 10.91 -2.11 -6.26
CA PRO A 84 12.30 -2.28 -6.66
C PRO A 84 12.51 -3.63 -7.33
N ALA A 85 13.38 -3.66 -8.31
CA ALA A 85 13.81 -4.92 -8.94
C ALA A 85 14.63 -5.71 -7.92
N GLU A 86 14.44 -7.00 -7.91
CA GLU A 86 15.24 -7.91 -7.08
C GLU A 86 16.60 -8.20 -7.71
#